data_5ac78b139d62ac335890f3d90cb6dd41
#
_entry.id   5ac78b139d62ac335890f3d90cb6dd41
#
_cell.length_a   1.000
_cell.length_b   1.000
_cell.length_c   1.000
_cell.angle_alpha   90.00
_cell.angle_beta   90.00
_cell.angle_gamma   90.00
#
_symmetry.space_group_name_H-M   'P 1'
#
loop_
_entity.id
_entity.type
_entity.pdbx_description
1 polymer ?
#
loop_
_entity_poly.entity_id
_entity_poly.type
_entity_poly.pdbx_seq_one_letter_code
_entity_poly.pdbx_strand_id
1 'polypeptide(L)'
;HFGRVDVLMNVAGYLKPGFVHQLDAAEVDKHLDINTKGVIHGCRVIGRHFASQKSGHIVNVGSLASLAPVAGLNLYVASKYAVRGFTLAIAQELAPHHVHVSLVMPDAVQTPMLDLQVDYDEAAMTFSGPRALTVQDIERVLIEEVLPNRPLEVTIPMTRGLIARFATFMPSTAMSLGPTFNSQGRKKQQAIKALRAPKE
;
A
#
# COMPACT_ATOMS: atom_id res chain seq x y z
N HIS A 1 -18.38 -24.88 -1.14
CA HIS A 1 -19.48 -24.50 -2.03
C HIS A 1 -19.01 -24.48 -3.48
N PHE A 2 -17.82 -23.93 -3.74
CA PHE A 2 -17.21 -23.87 -5.08
C PHE A 2 -16.17 -24.98 -5.32
N GLY A 3 -15.86 -25.84 -4.36
CA GLY A 3 -14.98 -26.98 -4.48
C GLY A 3 -13.47 -26.64 -4.42
N ARG A 4 -13.05 -25.39 -4.73
CA ARG A 4 -11.65 -24.96 -4.69
C ARG A 4 -11.50 -23.45 -4.44
N VAL A 5 -10.30 -23.05 -4.04
CA VAL A 5 -9.86 -21.66 -3.96
C VAL A 5 -8.71 -21.49 -4.97
N ASP A 6 -8.71 -20.42 -5.74
CA ASP A 6 -7.69 -20.14 -6.76
C ASP A 6 -6.92 -18.83 -6.50
N VAL A 7 -7.56 -17.87 -5.83
CA VAL A 7 -6.96 -16.56 -5.57
C VAL A 7 -7.19 -16.17 -4.11
N LEU A 8 -6.14 -15.68 -3.46
CA LEU A 8 -6.21 -14.94 -2.19
C LEU A 8 -5.88 -13.48 -2.48
N MET A 9 -6.71 -12.55 -2.02
CA MET A 9 -6.40 -11.12 -2.02
C MET A 9 -6.34 -10.59 -0.58
N ASN A 10 -5.16 -10.17 -0.13
CA ASN A 10 -4.96 -9.49 1.14
C ASN A 10 -5.05 -7.98 0.93
N VAL A 11 -6.24 -7.40 1.17
CA VAL A 11 -6.56 -6.00 0.88
C VAL A 11 -6.69 -5.16 2.15
N ALA A 12 -7.04 -5.79 3.27
CA ALA A 12 -7.25 -5.10 4.54
C ALA A 12 -6.03 -4.25 4.93
N GLY A 13 -6.29 -3.06 5.44
CA GLY A 13 -5.24 -2.15 5.89
C GLY A 13 -5.75 -1.09 6.85
N TYR A 14 -4.85 -0.60 7.68
CA TYR A 14 -5.07 0.44 8.66
C TYR A 14 -4.01 1.53 8.51
N LEU A 15 -4.43 2.79 8.70
CA LEU A 15 -3.54 3.94 8.69
C LEU A 15 -4.07 4.99 9.67
N LYS A 16 -3.20 5.46 10.56
CA LYS A 16 -3.37 6.67 11.36
C LYS A 16 -2.11 7.50 11.22
N PRO A 17 -2.20 8.74 10.74
CA PRO A 17 -1.05 9.64 10.64
C PRO A 17 -0.54 10.05 12.02
N GLY A 18 0.75 10.39 12.11
CA GLY A 18 1.38 10.93 13.30
C GLY A 18 2.90 10.97 13.19
N PHE A 19 3.53 11.94 13.86
CA PHE A 19 4.99 12.00 13.96
C PHE A 19 5.50 11.04 15.03
N VAL A 20 6.69 10.48 14.84
CA VAL A 20 7.26 9.44 15.72
C VAL A 20 7.32 9.84 17.21
N HIS A 21 7.56 11.11 17.50
CA HIS A 21 7.63 11.62 18.88
C HIS A 21 6.25 11.84 19.54
N GLN A 22 5.16 11.62 18.82
CA GLN A 22 3.78 11.78 19.27
C GLN A 22 2.98 10.47 19.19
N LEU A 23 3.64 9.36 18.80
CA LEU A 23 2.96 8.09 18.61
C LEU A 23 2.56 7.46 19.96
N ASP A 24 1.34 6.95 19.99
CA ASP A 24 0.89 6.02 21.02
C ASP A 24 1.44 4.61 20.72
N ALA A 25 1.95 3.93 21.73
CA ALA A 25 2.46 2.56 21.62
C ALA A 25 1.40 1.59 21.05
N ALA A 26 0.14 1.78 21.40
CA ALA A 26 -0.98 0.97 20.87
C ALA A 26 -1.13 1.10 19.34
N GLU A 27 -0.74 2.23 18.75
CA GLU A 27 -0.77 2.42 17.30
C GLU A 27 0.30 1.60 16.58
N VAL A 28 1.44 1.32 17.25
CA VAL A 28 2.49 0.45 16.71
C VAL A 28 1.93 -0.95 16.49
N ASP A 29 1.36 -1.53 17.55
CA ASP A 29 0.78 -2.88 17.49
C ASP A 29 -0.33 -2.94 16.45
N LYS A 30 -1.24 -1.98 16.46
CA LYS A 30 -2.39 -1.94 15.54
C LYS A 30 -1.97 -1.90 14.06
N HIS A 31 -0.97 -1.08 13.70
CA HIS A 31 -0.46 -1.05 12.34
C HIS A 31 0.19 -2.37 11.93
N LEU A 32 1.01 -2.95 12.81
CA LEU A 32 1.71 -4.20 12.51
C LEU A 32 0.74 -5.38 12.50
N ASP A 33 -0.20 -5.45 13.42
CA ASP A 33 -1.16 -6.54 13.52
C ASP A 33 -2.07 -6.59 12.29
N ILE A 34 -2.63 -5.45 11.89
CA ILE A 34 -3.56 -5.40 10.75
C ILE A 34 -2.79 -5.52 9.44
N ASN A 35 -1.80 -4.63 9.20
CA ASN A 35 -1.18 -4.50 7.88
C ASN A 35 -0.18 -5.61 7.58
N THR A 36 0.55 -6.09 8.60
CA THR A 36 1.64 -7.05 8.41
C THR A 36 1.25 -8.45 8.85
N LYS A 37 0.89 -8.65 10.11
CA LYS A 37 0.52 -9.98 10.63
C LYS A 37 -0.72 -10.52 9.92
N GLY A 38 -1.73 -9.68 9.62
CA GLY A 38 -2.90 -10.09 8.85
C GLY A 38 -2.54 -10.69 7.49
N VAL A 39 -1.66 -10.02 6.74
CA VAL A 39 -1.15 -10.52 5.44
C VAL A 39 -0.38 -11.82 5.62
N ILE A 40 0.53 -11.88 6.60
CA ILE A 40 1.34 -13.09 6.87
C ILE A 40 0.42 -14.27 7.22
N HIS A 41 -0.57 -14.08 8.08
CA HIS A 41 -1.50 -15.15 8.45
C HIS A 41 -2.35 -15.64 7.27
N GLY A 42 -2.86 -14.73 6.44
CA GLY A 42 -3.57 -15.09 5.21
C GLY A 42 -2.70 -15.92 4.27
N CYS A 43 -1.50 -15.44 3.99
CA CYS A 43 -0.54 -16.15 3.14
C CYS A 43 -0.12 -17.52 3.74
N ARG A 44 0.09 -17.61 5.06
CA ARG A 44 0.45 -18.86 5.73
C ARG A 44 -0.62 -19.93 5.57
N VAL A 45 -1.89 -19.58 5.73
CA VAL A 45 -3.01 -20.52 5.64
C VAL A 45 -3.21 -20.95 4.18
N ILE A 46 -3.37 -19.99 3.29
CA ILE A 46 -3.68 -20.26 1.87
C ILE A 46 -2.45 -20.75 1.11
N GLY A 47 -1.25 -20.28 1.43
CA GLY A 47 -0.01 -20.75 0.81
C GLY A 47 0.20 -22.27 1.01
N ARG A 48 -0.13 -22.80 2.20
CA ARG A 48 -0.12 -24.25 2.45
C ARG A 48 -1.11 -24.99 1.55
N HIS A 49 -2.33 -24.44 1.40
CA HIS A 49 -3.36 -25.01 0.54
C HIS A 49 -2.93 -24.99 -0.93
N PHE A 50 -2.45 -23.85 -1.43
CA PHE A 50 -2.00 -23.70 -2.80
C PHE A 50 -0.77 -24.57 -3.13
N ALA A 51 0.18 -24.68 -2.20
CA ALA A 51 1.34 -25.56 -2.38
C ALA A 51 0.92 -27.03 -2.51
N SER A 52 -0.06 -27.49 -1.73
CA SER A 52 -0.65 -28.83 -1.87
C SER A 52 -1.45 -28.99 -3.17
N GLN A 53 -2.18 -27.96 -3.57
CA GLN A 53 -2.97 -27.91 -4.83
C GLN A 53 -2.08 -27.80 -6.08
N LYS A 54 -0.80 -27.39 -5.92
CA LYS A 54 0.17 -27.08 -6.98
C LYS A 54 -0.35 -26.00 -7.95
N SER A 55 -1.16 -25.11 -7.47
CA SER A 55 -1.69 -23.97 -8.22
C SER A 55 -2.30 -22.95 -7.26
N GLY A 56 -2.26 -21.68 -7.63
CA GLY A 56 -2.89 -20.59 -6.90
C GLY A 56 -2.23 -19.25 -7.20
N HIS A 57 -2.90 -18.18 -6.79
CA HIS A 57 -2.37 -16.83 -6.91
C HIS A 57 -2.65 -16.03 -5.64
N ILE A 58 -1.61 -15.56 -4.98
CA ILE A 58 -1.70 -14.66 -3.83
C ILE A 58 -1.46 -13.24 -4.31
N VAL A 59 -2.38 -12.33 -4.04
CA VAL A 59 -2.29 -10.90 -4.33
C VAL A 59 -2.26 -10.13 -3.01
N ASN A 60 -1.12 -9.57 -2.67
CA ASN A 60 -0.96 -8.70 -1.51
C ASN A 60 -1.05 -7.23 -1.92
N VAL A 61 -1.84 -6.44 -1.19
CA VAL A 61 -1.96 -5.01 -1.44
C VAL A 61 -1.01 -4.25 -0.52
N GLY A 62 0.07 -3.77 -1.13
CA GLY A 62 1.02 -2.84 -0.53
C GLY A 62 0.56 -1.38 -0.62
N SER A 63 1.49 -0.52 -0.98
CA SER A 63 1.31 0.92 -1.29
C SER A 63 2.58 1.42 -1.98
N LEU A 64 2.57 2.58 -2.61
CA LEU A 64 3.83 3.29 -2.95
C LEU A 64 4.68 3.57 -1.70
N ALA A 65 4.05 3.63 -0.51
CA ALA A 65 4.74 3.66 0.78
C ALA A 65 5.56 2.38 1.10
N SER A 66 5.46 1.32 0.29
CA SER A 66 6.36 0.15 0.32
C SER A 66 7.70 0.39 -0.39
N LEU A 67 7.84 1.53 -1.07
CA LEU A 67 9.02 1.90 -1.88
C LEU A 67 9.66 3.20 -1.43
N ALA A 68 8.87 4.15 -0.95
CA ALA A 68 9.35 5.48 -0.57
C ALA A 68 8.87 5.88 0.82
N PRO A 69 9.73 6.54 1.62
CA PRO A 69 9.32 7.06 2.92
C PRO A 69 8.33 8.23 2.76
N VAL A 70 7.33 8.27 3.65
CA VAL A 70 6.34 9.35 3.73
C VAL A 70 6.36 9.88 5.17
N ALA A 71 6.82 11.10 5.35
CA ALA A 71 6.81 11.74 6.67
C ALA A 71 5.37 11.82 7.20
N GLY A 72 5.20 11.59 8.52
CA GLY A 72 3.88 11.55 9.16
C GLY A 72 3.12 10.23 8.98
N LEU A 73 3.61 9.29 8.17
CA LEU A 73 3.04 7.95 7.98
C LEU A 73 4.01 6.83 8.36
N ASN A 74 4.91 7.07 9.31
CA ASN A 74 6.05 6.20 9.64
C ASN A 74 5.65 4.75 9.95
N LEU A 75 4.62 4.50 10.77
CA LEU A 75 4.15 3.14 11.10
C LEU A 75 3.53 2.45 9.88
N TYR A 76 2.75 3.19 9.10
CA TYR A 76 2.19 2.69 7.85
C TYR A 76 3.30 2.30 6.86
N VAL A 77 4.28 3.19 6.66
CA VAL A 77 5.47 2.92 5.84
C VAL A 77 6.16 1.65 6.31
N ALA A 78 6.50 1.55 7.59
CA ALA A 78 7.16 0.37 8.16
C ALA A 78 6.37 -0.92 7.87
N SER A 79 5.05 -0.90 8.09
CA SER A 79 4.18 -2.05 7.83
C SER A 79 4.13 -2.43 6.34
N LYS A 80 4.10 -1.44 5.44
CA LYS A 80 4.03 -1.69 4.00
C LYS A 80 5.38 -2.13 3.39
N TYR A 81 6.51 -1.66 3.94
CA TYR A 81 7.84 -2.23 3.64
C TYR A 81 7.93 -3.70 4.08
N ALA A 82 7.43 -4.02 5.29
CA ALA A 82 7.38 -5.40 5.77
C ALA A 82 6.55 -6.29 4.85
N VAL A 83 5.37 -5.84 4.41
CA VAL A 83 4.53 -6.57 3.43
C VAL A 83 5.28 -6.81 2.13
N ARG A 84 6.00 -5.80 1.63
CA ARG A 84 6.80 -5.96 0.39
C ARG A 84 7.88 -7.00 0.56
N GLY A 85 8.72 -6.88 1.60
CA GLY A 85 9.80 -7.83 1.85
C GLY A 85 9.28 -9.26 2.01
N PHE A 86 8.21 -9.44 2.79
CA PHE A 86 7.54 -10.73 2.97
C PHE A 86 7.00 -11.28 1.65
N THR A 87 6.33 -10.46 0.84
CA THR A 87 5.76 -10.88 -0.44
C THR A 87 6.82 -11.38 -1.42
N LEU A 88 7.95 -10.66 -1.51
CA LEU A 88 9.08 -11.06 -2.37
C LEU A 88 9.72 -12.38 -1.91
N ALA A 89 9.83 -12.59 -0.60
CA ALA A 89 10.36 -13.83 -0.04
C ALA A 89 9.46 -15.03 -0.35
N ILE A 90 8.16 -14.93 -0.05
CA ILE A 90 7.24 -16.06 -0.30
C ILE A 90 6.99 -16.33 -1.79
N ALA A 91 7.22 -15.35 -2.67
CA ALA A 91 7.17 -15.58 -4.11
C ALA A 91 8.24 -16.59 -4.55
N GLN A 92 9.44 -16.52 -3.98
CA GLN A 92 10.50 -17.49 -4.24
C GLN A 92 10.20 -18.86 -3.61
N GLU A 93 9.67 -18.88 -2.38
CA GLU A 93 9.35 -20.11 -1.66
C GLU A 93 8.23 -20.91 -2.34
N LEU A 94 7.24 -20.23 -2.90
CA LEU A 94 6.05 -20.83 -3.49
C LEU A 94 6.17 -21.13 -5.00
N ALA A 95 7.14 -20.56 -5.69
CA ALA A 95 7.38 -20.80 -7.11
C ALA A 95 7.55 -22.29 -7.47
N PRO A 96 8.31 -23.13 -6.71
CA PRO A 96 8.43 -24.55 -6.98
C PRO A 96 7.10 -25.32 -6.88
N HIS A 97 6.09 -24.73 -6.23
CA HIS A 97 4.75 -25.29 -6.07
C HIS A 97 3.76 -24.77 -7.13
N HIS A 98 4.22 -24.05 -8.16
CA HIS A 98 3.37 -23.41 -9.18
C HIS A 98 2.35 -22.41 -8.60
N VAL A 99 2.69 -21.77 -7.49
CA VAL A 99 1.89 -20.72 -6.88
C VAL A 99 2.49 -19.37 -7.22
N HIS A 100 1.68 -18.49 -7.77
CA HIS A 100 2.07 -17.12 -8.11
C HIS A 100 1.81 -16.17 -6.93
N VAL A 101 2.67 -15.17 -6.79
CA VAL A 101 2.51 -14.13 -5.77
C VAL A 101 2.73 -12.77 -6.41
N SER A 102 1.79 -11.87 -6.21
CA SER A 102 1.84 -10.50 -6.71
C SER A 102 1.72 -9.49 -5.58
N LEU A 103 2.44 -8.39 -5.71
CA LEU A 103 2.33 -7.20 -4.86
C LEU A 103 1.78 -6.04 -5.68
N VAL A 104 0.62 -5.52 -5.29
CA VAL A 104 0.01 -4.34 -5.89
C VAL A 104 0.26 -3.14 -5.00
N MET A 105 0.88 -2.10 -5.53
CA MET A 105 1.31 -0.91 -4.78
C MET A 105 0.62 0.36 -5.33
N PRO A 106 -0.59 0.66 -4.90
CA PRO A 106 -1.29 1.88 -5.30
C PRO A 106 -0.72 3.13 -4.64
N ASP A 107 -0.89 4.28 -5.31
CA ASP A 107 -0.85 5.62 -4.72
C ASP A 107 -2.14 5.86 -3.91
N ALA A 108 -2.38 7.08 -3.46
CA ALA A 108 -3.59 7.45 -2.72
C ALA A 108 -4.88 7.06 -3.48
N VAL A 109 -5.76 6.30 -2.83
CA VAL A 109 -7.04 5.82 -3.38
C VAL A 109 -8.19 6.49 -2.63
N GLN A 110 -9.22 6.92 -3.34
CA GLN A 110 -10.45 7.52 -2.77
C GLN A 110 -11.19 6.47 -1.94
N THR A 111 -10.96 6.50 -0.64
CA THR A 111 -11.51 5.57 0.35
C THR A 111 -11.64 6.31 1.69
N PRO A 112 -12.38 5.78 2.66
CA PRO A 112 -12.44 6.35 4.01
C PRO A 112 -11.04 6.52 4.65
N MET A 113 -10.06 5.69 4.28
CA MET A 113 -8.66 5.83 4.74
C MET A 113 -8.01 7.12 4.21
N LEU A 114 -8.29 7.54 2.98
CA LEU A 114 -7.82 8.82 2.45
C LEU A 114 -8.58 9.99 3.07
N ASP A 115 -9.89 9.81 3.27
CA ASP A 115 -10.73 10.83 3.89
C ASP A 115 -10.29 11.18 5.31
N LEU A 116 -9.91 10.17 6.10
CA LEU A 116 -9.33 10.37 7.42
C LEU A 116 -8.07 11.24 7.36
N GLN A 117 -7.21 11.04 6.37
CA GLN A 117 -5.94 11.75 6.25
C GLN A 117 -6.10 13.25 5.94
N VAL A 118 -7.27 13.67 5.44
CA VAL A 118 -7.54 15.10 5.17
C VAL A 118 -7.42 15.93 6.45
N ASP A 119 -7.78 15.37 7.60
CA ASP A 119 -7.81 16.09 8.87
C ASP A 119 -6.45 16.12 9.60
N TYR A 120 -5.46 15.38 9.11
CA TYR A 120 -4.11 15.28 9.70
C TYR A 120 -3.09 16.03 8.87
N ASP A 121 -2.55 17.12 9.37
CA ASP A 121 -1.54 17.93 8.65
C ASP A 121 -0.25 17.14 8.36
N GLU A 122 0.05 16.12 9.17
CA GLU A 122 1.15 15.18 9.00
C GLU A 122 1.02 14.37 7.70
N ALA A 123 -0.18 14.14 7.23
CA ALA A 123 -0.46 13.35 6.03
C ALA A 123 -0.40 14.16 4.73
N ALA A 124 0.03 15.42 4.76
CA ALA A 124 0.00 16.31 3.60
C ALA A 124 0.66 15.71 2.35
N MET A 125 1.78 14.99 2.50
CA MET A 125 2.50 14.38 1.38
C MET A 125 1.65 13.37 0.59
N THR A 126 0.67 12.71 1.21
CA THR A 126 -0.28 11.80 0.55
C THR A 126 -1.01 12.49 -0.60
N PHE A 127 -1.29 13.78 -0.47
CA PHE A 127 -2.02 14.58 -1.46
C PHE A 127 -1.11 15.19 -2.54
N SER A 128 0.19 14.86 -2.58
CA SER A 128 1.14 15.41 -3.56
C SER A 128 0.93 14.89 -4.98
N GLY A 129 0.24 13.78 -5.16
CA GLY A 129 -0.07 13.19 -6.45
C GLY A 129 -0.95 14.09 -7.34
N PRO A 130 -1.00 13.84 -8.66
CA PRO A 130 -1.83 14.64 -9.58
C PRO A 130 -3.33 14.51 -9.24
N ARG A 131 -3.79 13.31 -8.94
CA ARG A 131 -5.13 12.98 -8.43
C ARG A 131 -5.06 11.75 -7.52
N ALA A 132 -6.06 11.58 -6.67
CA ALA A 132 -6.29 10.29 -6.04
C ALA A 132 -6.87 9.31 -7.07
N LEU A 133 -6.48 8.03 -6.94
CA LEU A 133 -7.02 6.93 -7.72
C LEU A 133 -8.46 6.64 -7.26
N THR A 134 -9.27 6.12 -8.15
CA THR A 134 -10.58 5.55 -7.80
C THR A 134 -10.45 4.06 -7.48
N VAL A 135 -11.44 3.48 -6.81
CA VAL A 135 -11.52 2.02 -6.61
C VAL A 135 -11.55 1.30 -7.96
N GLN A 136 -12.23 1.88 -8.94
CA GLN A 136 -12.32 1.35 -10.31
C GLN A 136 -10.96 1.34 -11.03
N ASP A 137 -10.07 2.32 -10.76
CA ASP A 137 -8.71 2.30 -11.30
C ASP A 137 -7.93 1.07 -10.78
N ILE A 138 -8.12 0.71 -9.51
CA ILE A 138 -7.49 -0.46 -8.90
C ILE A 138 -8.11 -1.75 -9.43
N GLU A 139 -9.44 -1.81 -9.47
CA GLU A 139 -10.18 -2.97 -9.98
C GLU A 139 -9.76 -3.32 -11.40
N ARG A 140 -9.67 -2.32 -12.29
CA ARG A 140 -9.24 -2.51 -13.68
C ARG A 140 -7.85 -3.14 -13.74
N VAL A 141 -6.87 -2.62 -13.00
CA VAL A 141 -5.51 -3.18 -12.99
C VAL A 141 -5.50 -4.60 -12.43
N LEU A 142 -6.29 -4.87 -11.39
CA LEU A 142 -6.40 -6.23 -10.85
C LEU A 142 -6.96 -7.21 -11.90
N ILE A 143 -8.03 -6.85 -12.59
CA ILE A 143 -8.73 -7.73 -13.54
C ILE A 143 -7.96 -7.84 -14.87
N GLU A 144 -7.44 -6.74 -15.40
CA GLU A 144 -6.87 -6.72 -16.76
C GLU A 144 -5.36 -7.04 -16.76
N GLU A 145 -4.64 -6.82 -15.64
CA GLU A 145 -3.19 -7.00 -15.59
C GLU A 145 -2.76 -8.05 -14.56
N VAL A 146 -3.17 -7.89 -13.29
CA VAL A 146 -2.62 -8.70 -12.20
C VAL A 146 -3.09 -10.14 -12.26
N LEU A 147 -4.39 -10.37 -12.43
CA LEU A 147 -4.94 -11.73 -12.45
C LEU A 147 -4.50 -12.53 -13.68
N PRO A 148 -4.52 -11.99 -14.92
CA PRO A 148 -4.10 -12.76 -16.08
C PRO A 148 -2.58 -12.92 -16.19
N ASN A 149 -1.78 -11.86 -15.94
CA ASN A 149 -0.35 -11.85 -16.21
C ASN A 149 0.50 -12.23 -14.98
N ARG A 150 -0.08 -12.16 -13.77
CA ARG A 150 0.55 -12.56 -12.49
C ARG A 150 1.93 -11.90 -12.26
N PRO A 151 2.08 -10.59 -12.48
CA PRO A 151 3.35 -9.90 -12.28
C PRO A 151 3.75 -9.93 -10.80
N LEU A 152 5.06 -9.94 -10.51
CA LEU A 152 5.55 -9.94 -9.14
C LEU A 152 5.24 -8.62 -8.42
N GLU A 153 5.43 -7.47 -9.08
CA GLU A 153 5.17 -6.15 -8.53
C GLU A 153 4.48 -5.25 -9.56
N VAL A 154 3.39 -4.59 -9.13
CA VAL A 154 2.68 -3.56 -9.92
C VAL A 154 2.53 -2.30 -9.10
N THR A 155 2.87 -1.16 -9.69
CA THR A 155 2.65 0.17 -9.09
C THR A 155 1.57 0.93 -9.85
N ILE A 156 0.66 1.57 -9.14
CA ILE A 156 -0.46 2.29 -9.73
C ILE A 156 -0.45 3.75 -9.23
N PRO A 157 -0.23 4.74 -10.11
CA PRO A 157 0.17 4.61 -11.50
C PRO A 157 1.66 4.26 -11.64
N MET A 158 2.05 3.67 -12.76
CA MET A 158 3.43 3.24 -13.01
C MET A 158 4.43 4.40 -12.91
N THR A 159 4.07 5.59 -13.39
CA THR A 159 4.95 6.77 -13.36
C THR A 159 5.32 7.18 -11.93
N ARG A 160 4.35 7.17 -11.01
CA ARG A 160 4.60 7.43 -9.58
C ARG A 160 5.42 6.30 -8.94
N GLY A 161 5.19 5.08 -9.38
CA GLY A 161 5.99 3.93 -8.97
C GLY A 161 7.46 4.06 -9.33
N LEU A 162 7.79 4.56 -10.52
CA LEU A 162 9.17 4.82 -10.92
C LEU A 162 9.84 5.86 -10.03
N ILE A 163 9.15 6.95 -9.68
CA ILE A 163 9.63 7.96 -8.73
C ILE A 163 9.88 7.34 -7.35
N ALA A 164 8.94 6.54 -6.85
CA ALA A 164 9.07 5.87 -5.57
C ALA A 164 10.24 4.85 -5.55
N ARG A 165 10.45 4.11 -6.64
CA ARG A 165 11.62 3.22 -6.80
C ARG A 165 12.94 4.01 -6.80
N PHE A 166 13.00 5.15 -7.49
CA PHE A 166 14.17 6.03 -7.46
C PHE A 166 14.48 6.48 -6.02
N ALA A 167 13.44 6.83 -5.23
CA ALA A 167 13.62 7.20 -3.82
C ALA A 167 14.21 6.07 -2.97
N THR A 168 13.96 4.81 -3.32
CA THR A 168 14.59 3.66 -2.65
C THR A 168 16.10 3.59 -2.91
N PHE A 169 16.54 3.87 -4.14
CA PHE A 169 17.96 3.82 -4.51
C PHE A 169 18.75 5.06 -4.06
N MET A 170 18.09 6.22 -3.98
CA MET A 170 18.71 7.50 -3.61
C MET A 170 17.94 8.20 -2.49
N PRO A 171 17.90 7.62 -1.28
CA PRO A 171 17.05 8.13 -0.19
C PRO A 171 17.41 9.55 0.23
N SER A 172 18.68 9.90 0.30
CA SER A 172 19.10 11.27 0.66
C SER A 172 18.60 12.31 -0.34
N THR A 173 18.69 12.02 -1.64
CA THR A 173 18.17 12.90 -2.70
C THR A 173 16.64 12.99 -2.63
N ALA A 174 15.96 11.88 -2.40
CA ALA A 174 14.51 11.86 -2.26
C ALA A 174 14.04 12.68 -1.04
N MET A 175 14.77 12.58 0.08
CA MET A 175 14.48 13.36 1.29
C MET A 175 14.66 14.87 1.07
N SER A 176 15.63 15.31 0.27
CA SER A 176 15.81 16.74 -0.06
C SER A 176 14.64 17.29 -0.88
N LEU A 177 13.95 16.46 -1.65
CA LEU A 177 12.73 16.83 -2.41
C LEU A 177 11.45 16.76 -1.56
N GLY A 178 11.51 16.13 -0.40
CA GLY A 178 10.39 15.93 0.52
C GLY A 178 9.61 17.21 0.83
N PRO A 179 10.27 18.33 1.19
CA PRO A 179 9.60 19.61 1.47
C PRO A 179 8.75 20.12 0.31
N THR A 180 9.20 19.93 -0.93
CA THR A 180 8.46 20.34 -2.13
C THR A 180 7.16 19.54 -2.29
N PHE A 181 7.25 18.21 -2.20
CA PHE A 181 6.07 17.33 -2.26
C PHE A 181 5.10 17.60 -1.11
N ASN A 182 5.61 17.82 0.09
CA ASN A 182 4.80 18.15 1.26
C ASN A 182 4.06 19.48 1.08
N SER A 183 4.73 20.51 0.57
CA SER A 183 4.11 21.80 0.28
C SER A 183 3.00 21.69 -0.77
N GLN A 184 3.23 20.95 -1.86
CA GLN A 184 2.21 20.70 -2.88
C GLN A 184 1.01 19.96 -2.31
N GLY A 185 1.27 18.91 -1.52
CA GLY A 185 0.23 18.12 -0.88
C GLY A 185 -0.59 18.94 0.11
N ARG A 186 0.06 19.79 0.92
CA ARG A 186 -0.60 20.67 1.88
C ARG A 186 -1.59 21.63 1.21
N LYS A 187 -1.22 22.22 0.09
CA LYS A 187 -2.14 23.11 -0.68
C LYS A 187 -3.40 22.36 -1.12
N LYS A 188 -3.25 21.15 -1.64
CA LYS A 188 -4.40 20.33 -2.07
C LYS A 188 -5.24 19.86 -0.88
N GLN A 189 -4.61 19.42 0.19
CA GLN A 189 -5.29 19.01 1.43
C GLN A 189 -6.13 20.16 2.00
N GLN A 190 -5.59 21.37 2.06
CA GLN A 190 -6.31 22.57 2.51
C GLN A 190 -7.50 22.90 1.61
N ALA A 191 -7.35 22.77 0.29
CA ALA A 191 -8.45 22.96 -0.64
C ALA A 191 -9.59 21.95 -0.41
N ILE A 192 -9.25 20.68 -0.12
CA ILE A 192 -10.25 19.65 0.22
C ILE A 192 -10.92 19.97 1.55
N LYS A 193 -10.16 20.40 2.59
CA LYS A 193 -10.73 20.84 3.87
C LYS A 193 -11.74 21.97 3.69
N ALA A 194 -11.38 22.97 2.89
CA ALA A 194 -12.24 24.13 2.62
C ALA A 194 -13.56 23.75 1.92
N LEU A 195 -13.53 22.75 1.02
CA LEU A 195 -14.71 22.25 0.34
C LEU A 195 -15.65 21.44 1.28
N ARG A 196 -15.11 20.90 2.38
CA ARG A 196 -15.86 20.13 3.40
C ARG A 196 -16.41 21.00 4.52
N ALA A 197 -15.92 22.24 4.68
CA ALA A 197 -16.44 23.17 5.67
C ALA A 197 -17.91 23.49 5.37
N PRO A 198 -18.78 23.55 6.40
CA PRO A 198 -20.15 24.00 6.20
C PRO A 198 -20.15 25.37 5.51
N LYS A 199 -20.94 25.52 4.46
CA LYS A 199 -21.20 26.84 3.91
C LYS A 199 -22.13 27.55 4.91
N GLU A 200 -21.62 28.58 5.58
CA GLU A 200 -22.40 29.48 6.40
C GLU A 200 -23.55 30.12 5.62
#